data_9be92352e79b9ae658552c3f2169f49d
#
_entry.id   9be92352e79b9ae658552c3f2169f49d
#
_cell.length_a   1.000
_cell.length_b   1.000
_cell.length_c   1.000
_cell.angle_alpha   90.00
_cell.angle_beta   90.00
_cell.angle_gamma   90.00
#
_symmetry.space_group_name_H-M   'P 1'
#
loop_
_entity.id
_entity.type
_entity.pdbx_description
1 polymer ?
#
loop_
_entity_poly.entity_id
_entity_poly.type
_entity_poly.pdbx_seq_one_letter_code
_entity_poly.pdbx_strand_id
1 'polypeptide(L)'
;MVKYKWSYLRILFFVIPILYGCSTPVSMIPPIREEPGIIIPRAILSEFDKFKVRRWKYIVIHHSASYKGSASSIDKYHRNIKGWENGLGYDFVIGNGRGSRDGQIEVGGRWNKQIKGAHAGDDEYNEYGVGICLIGNFEKNRPTRSQISSLVYLIKYLQRRCNIPKRNVIMHRDIKDTVCPGRRFPHYKLMARL
;
A
#
# COMPACT_ATOMS: atom_id res chain seq x y z
N MET A 1 62.53 -51.04 -22.68
CA MET A 1 61.46 -50.10 -23.08
C MET A 1 60.32 -50.18 -22.05
N VAL A 2 60.25 -49.22 -21.17
CA VAL A 2 59.23 -49.19 -20.09
C VAL A 2 58.15 -48.22 -20.55
N LYS A 3 56.91 -48.76 -20.71
CA LYS A 3 55.72 -47.94 -21.07
C LYS A 3 55.04 -47.40 -19.79
N TYR A 4 55.08 -46.09 -19.58
CA TYR A 4 54.29 -45.42 -18.52
C TYR A 4 52.87 -45.24 -18.99
N LYS A 5 51.90 -45.81 -18.21
CA LYS A 5 50.47 -45.63 -18.36
C LYS A 5 50.06 -44.41 -17.50
N TRP A 6 49.58 -43.35 -18.11
CA TRP A 6 49.00 -42.17 -17.40
C TRP A 6 47.51 -42.46 -17.13
N SER A 7 47.18 -42.56 -15.85
CA SER A 7 45.77 -42.62 -15.43
C SER A 7 45.25 -41.17 -15.19
N TYR A 8 44.30 -40.74 -16.00
CA TYR A 8 43.63 -39.47 -15.81
C TYR A 8 42.58 -39.61 -14.69
N LEU A 9 42.86 -39.03 -13.55
CA LEU A 9 41.90 -38.88 -12.45
C LEU A 9 40.95 -37.73 -12.83
N ARG A 10 39.72 -38.07 -13.24
CA ARG A 10 38.66 -37.06 -13.47
C ARG A 10 38.11 -36.62 -12.11
N ILE A 11 38.50 -35.42 -11.71
CA ILE A 11 37.88 -34.72 -10.56
C ILE A 11 36.53 -34.14 -11.03
N LEU A 12 35.43 -34.75 -10.61
CA LEU A 12 34.07 -34.18 -10.77
C LEU A 12 33.92 -33.05 -9.78
N PHE A 13 33.91 -31.82 -10.25
CA PHE A 13 33.43 -30.67 -9.46
C PHE A 13 31.91 -30.70 -9.44
N PHE A 14 31.35 -31.10 -8.32
CA PHE A 14 29.92 -30.84 -8.03
C PHE A 14 29.75 -29.36 -7.73
N VAL A 15 29.21 -28.61 -8.72
CA VAL A 15 28.73 -27.26 -8.51
C VAL A 15 27.36 -27.38 -7.83
N ILE A 16 27.33 -27.16 -6.52
CA ILE A 16 26.07 -27.01 -5.79
C ILE A 16 25.53 -25.61 -6.10
N PRO A 17 24.35 -25.45 -6.72
CA PRO A 17 23.75 -24.15 -6.87
C PRO A 17 23.33 -23.64 -5.50
N ILE A 18 24.06 -22.65 -4.97
CA ILE A 18 23.62 -21.89 -3.78
C ILE A 18 22.43 -21.05 -4.23
N LEU A 19 21.23 -21.53 -3.93
CA LEU A 19 20.02 -20.73 -4.03
C LEU A 19 20.08 -19.63 -2.97
N TYR A 20 20.61 -18.46 -3.34
CA TYR A 20 20.44 -17.26 -2.55
C TYR A 20 18.96 -16.87 -2.56
N GLY A 21 18.21 -17.39 -1.61
CA GLY A 21 16.93 -16.86 -1.26
C GLY A 21 17.13 -15.43 -0.74
N CYS A 22 16.79 -14.44 -1.56
CA CYS A 22 16.85 -13.03 -1.18
C CYS A 22 15.73 -12.72 -0.19
N SER A 23 15.88 -13.16 1.06
CA SER A 23 15.14 -12.67 2.21
C SER A 23 15.99 -11.59 2.87
N THR A 24 15.88 -10.34 2.40
CA THR A 24 16.44 -9.20 3.13
C THR A 24 15.76 -9.13 4.50
N PRO A 25 16.52 -9.18 5.60
CA PRO A 25 15.91 -9.07 6.93
C PRO A 25 15.26 -7.69 7.07
N VAL A 26 14.10 -7.66 7.71
CA VAL A 26 13.26 -6.46 7.96
C VAL A 26 14.04 -5.32 8.64
N SER A 27 15.17 -5.61 9.29
CA SER A 27 16.03 -4.64 9.97
C SER A 27 16.81 -3.67 9.05
N MET A 28 16.78 -3.87 7.73
CA MET A 28 17.52 -3.02 6.78
C MET A 28 16.65 -1.95 6.08
N ILE A 29 15.41 -1.75 6.48
CA ILE A 29 14.61 -0.64 5.97
C ILE A 29 15.06 0.62 6.72
N PRO A 30 15.76 1.58 6.06
CA PRO A 30 16.20 2.78 6.77
C PRO A 30 14.99 3.55 7.30
N PRO A 31 15.11 4.15 8.50
CA PRO A 31 14.01 4.90 9.08
C PRO A 31 13.56 6.00 8.11
N ILE A 32 12.25 6.15 7.98
CA ILE A 32 11.67 7.24 7.21
C ILE A 32 12.05 8.52 7.94
N ARG A 33 12.73 9.45 7.25
CA ARG A 33 12.96 10.78 7.78
C ARG A 33 11.60 11.39 8.10
N GLU A 34 11.33 11.58 9.40
CA GLU A 34 10.08 12.18 9.88
C GLU A 34 10.01 13.61 9.32
N GLU A 35 9.03 13.89 8.47
CA GLU A 35 8.71 15.28 8.14
C GLU A 35 8.12 15.93 9.40
N PRO A 36 8.52 17.17 9.78
CA PRO A 36 7.98 17.83 10.96
C PRO A 36 6.45 17.92 10.88
N GLY A 37 5.77 17.35 11.87
CA GLY A 37 4.31 17.41 12.00
C GLY A 37 3.53 16.15 11.63
N ILE A 38 4.18 15.06 11.16
CA ILE A 38 3.51 13.78 10.94
C ILE A 38 3.79 12.87 12.13
N ILE A 39 2.86 12.78 13.06
CA ILE A 39 2.90 11.79 14.14
C ILE A 39 2.12 10.57 13.66
N ILE A 40 2.82 9.62 13.03
CA ILE A 40 2.29 8.27 12.92
C ILE A 40 2.77 7.53 14.16
N PRO A 41 1.87 7.07 15.03
CA PRO A 41 2.26 6.31 16.20
C PRO A 41 3.11 5.12 15.78
N ARG A 42 4.26 4.89 16.42
CA ARG A 42 5.11 3.70 16.19
C ARG A 42 4.31 2.40 16.26
N ALA A 43 3.26 2.38 17.08
CA ALA A 43 2.30 1.27 17.15
C ALA A 43 1.64 0.94 15.81
N ILE A 44 1.33 1.94 14.96
CA ILE A 44 0.76 1.68 13.62
C ILE A 44 1.80 1.08 12.69
N LEU A 45 3.06 1.55 12.76
CA LEU A 45 4.15 0.98 11.96
C LEU A 45 4.46 -0.46 12.37
N SER A 46 4.49 -0.75 13.69
CA SER A 46 4.70 -2.12 14.17
C SER A 46 3.57 -3.07 13.76
N GLU A 47 2.36 -2.57 13.56
CA GLU A 47 1.25 -3.36 13.02
C GLU A 47 1.41 -3.67 11.53
N PHE A 48 2.02 -2.76 10.76
CA PHE A 48 2.28 -2.98 9.33
C PHE A 48 3.36 -4.03 9.08
N ASP A 49 4.28 -4.22 10.02
CA ASP A 49 5.41 -5.14 9.87
C ASP A 49 5.12 -6.57 10.38
N LYS A 50 3.95 -6.79 11.01
CA LYS A 50 3.59 -8.08 11.63
C LYS A 50 3.38 -9.24 10.67
N PHE A 51 3.16 -8.97 9.37
CA PHE A 51 2.81 -10.03 8.43
C PHE A 51 3.72 -10.05 7.21
N LYS A 52 3.83 -11.22 6.60
CA LYS A 52 4.36 -11.33 5.24
C LYS A 52 3.34 -10.69 4.29
N VAL A 53 3.72 -9.58 3.65
CA VAL A 53 2.86 -8.94 2.67
C VAL A 53 2.72 -9.79 1.42
N ARG A 54 1.52 -9.83 0.87
CA ARG A 54 1.26 -10.45 -0.43
C ARG A 54 1.89 -9.63 -1.57
N ARG A 55 1.82 -10.13 -2.79
CA ARG A 55 2.34 -9.41 -3.95
C ARG A 55 1.42 -8.25 -4.33
N TRP A 56 1.67 -7.06 -3.77
CA TRP A 56 1.01 -5.83 -4.18
C TRP A 56 1.77 -5.21 -5.36
N LYS A 57 1.05 -4.68 -6.37
CA LYS A 57 1.63 -4.06 -7.57
C LYS A 57 1.30 -2.57 -7.66
N TYR A 58 0.16 -2.15 -7.13
CA TYR A 58 -0.39 -0.80 -7.30
C TYR A 58 -0.75 -0.19 -5.95
N ILE A 59 -0.79 1.15 -5.91
CA ILE A 59 -1.46 1.93 -4.86
C ILE A 59 -2.54 2.74 -5.54
N VAL A 60 -3.79 2.54 -5.14
CA VAL A 60 -4.96 3.21 -5.75
C VAL A 60 -5.53 4.21 -4.77
N ILE A 61 -5.61 5.48 -5.19
CA ILE A 61 -6.05 6.59 -4.35
C ILE A 61 -7.51 6.93 -4.63
N HIS A 62 -8.27 7.02 -3.54
CA HIS A 62 -9.71 7.31 -3.54
C HIS A 62 -10.06 8.45 -2.61
N HIS A 63 -11.24 8.99 -2.77
CA HIS A 63 -11.96 9.75 -1.75
C HIS A 63 -13.25 9.03 -1.35
N SER A 64 -13.76 9.33 -0.16
CA SER A 64 -15.03 8.76 0.30
C SER A 64 -16.27 9.42 -0.32
N ALA A 65 -16.10 10.52 -1.03
CA ALA A 65 -17.17 11.40 -1.53
C ALA A 65 -18.11 11.92 -0.43
N SER A 66 -17.77 11.78 0.86
CA SER A 66 -18.54 12.17 2.03
C SER A 66 -17.86 13.31 2.79
N TYR A 67 -18.66 14.07 3.58
CA TYR A 67 -18.15 15.18 4.39
C TYR A 67 -17.40 14.71 5.65
N LYS A 68 -17.86 13.58 6.23
CA LYS A 68 -17.33 12.98 7.46
C LYS A 68 -17.28 11.47 7.33
N GLY A 69 -16.44 10.82 8.13
CA GLY A 69 -16.35 9.36 8.16
C GLY A 69 -15.10 8.86 8.88
N SER A 70 -14.99 7.54 8.92
CA SER A 70 -13.87 6.78 9.46
C SER A 70 -13.86 5.42 8.79
N ALA A 71 -12.80 4.63 9.00
CA ALA A 71 -12.75 3.23 8.53
C ALA A 71 -13.97 2.44 9.06
N SER A 72 -14.30 2.61 10.34
CA SER A 72 -15.46 1.94 10.98
C SER A 72 -16.78 2.34 10.34
N SER A 73 -17.01 3.63 10.04
CA SER A 73 -18.27 4.07 9.43
C SER A 73 -18.43 3.56 8.00
N ILE A 74 -17.34 3.51 7.21
CA ILE A 74 -17.35 2.96 5.86
C ILE A 74 -17.51 1.43 5.91
N ASP A 75 -16.87 0.75 6.86
CA ASP A 75 -17.04 -0.70 7.05
C ASP A 75 -18.50 -1.07 7.32
N LYS A 76 -19.15 -0.36 8.24
CA LYS A 76 -20.58 -0.54 8.51
C LYS A 76 -21.44 -0.33 7.26
N TYR A 77 -21.17 0.72 6.49
CA TYR A 77 -21.88 0.97 5.24
C TYR A 77 -21.68 -0.15 4.22
N HIS A 78 -20.44 -0.60 4.05
CA HIS A 78 -20.12 -1.68 3.10
C HIS A 78 -20.78 -3.01 3.52
N ARG A 79 -20.82 -3.33 4.81
CA ARG A 79 -21.51 -4.54 5.31
C ARG A 79 -23.02 -4.43 5.18
N ASN A 80 -23.60 -3.39 5.73
CA ASN A 80 -25.03 -3.32 5.95
C ASN A 80 -25.80 -2.88 4.70
N ILE A 81 -25.20 -2.04 3.86
CA ILE A 81 -25.88 -1.48 2.67
C ILE A 81 -25.40 -2.15 1.38
N LYS A 82 -24.11 -2.49 1.28
CA LYS A 82 -23.56 -3.18 0.09
C LYS A 82 -23.53 -4.70 0.20
N GLY A 83 -23.81 -5.26 1.39
CA GLY A 83 -23.77 -6.69 1.65
C GLY A 83 -22.37 -7.32 1.55
N TRP A 84 -21.30 -6.52 1.73
CA TRP A 84 -19.95 -7.04 1.58
C TRP A 84 -19.51 -7.78 2.85
N GLU A 85 -19.34 -9.07 2.76
CA GLU A 85 -18.95 -9.94 3.87
C GLU A 85 -17.64 -9.47 4.55
N ASN A 86 -16.63 -9.10 3.75
CA ASN A 86 -15.34 -8.60 4.27
C ASN A 86 -15.36 -7.11 4.63
N GLY A 87 -16.53 -6.45 4.61
CA GLY A 87 -16.73 -5.06 5.03
C GLY A 87 -15.94 -4.04 4.22
N LEU A 88 -15.14 -3.20 4.90
CA LEU A 88 -14.37 -2.11 4.30
C LEU A 88 -13.62 -2.56 3.04
N GLY A 89 -13.92 -1.92 1.90
CA GLY A 89 -13.31 -2.25 0.61
C GLY A 89 -11.86 -1.81 0.46
N TYR A 90 -11.45 -0.83 1.25
CA TYR A 90 -10.10 -0.23 1.23
C TYR A 90 -9.16 -0.91 2.23
N ASP A 91 -7.85 -0.79 1.98
CA ASP A 91 -6.81 -1.24 2.89
C ASP A 91 -6.51 -0.21 3.97
N PHE A 92 -6.61 1.09 3.61
CA PHE A 92 -6.38 2.20 4.52
C PHE A 92 -7.41 3.30 4.32
N VAL A 93 -7.70 4.01 5.43
CA VAL A 93 -8.52 5.23 5.42
C VAL A 93 -7.74 6.35 6.09
N ILE A 94 -7.81 7.58 5.54
CA ILE A 94 -7.16 8.76 6.12
C ILE A 94 -8.21 9.78 6.52
N GLY A 95 -8.31 10.06 7.82
CA GLY A 95 -9.28 10.95 8.43
C GLY A 95 -9.08 12.42 8.09
N ASN A 96 -10.17 13.20 8.21
CA ASN A 96 -10.20 14.65 7.93
C ASN A 96 -10.60 15.51 9.14
N GLY A 97 -10.55 14.96 10.36
CA GLY A 97 -10.99 15.64 11.59
C GLY A 97 -12.51 15.54 11.86
N ARG A 98 -13.26 14.77 11.02
CA ARG A 98 -14.71 14.62 11.09
C ARG A 98 -15.11 13.15 11.06
N GLY A 99 -15.12 12.52 12.23
CA GLY A 99 -15.35 11.07 12.42
C GLY A 99 -14.08 10.28 12.72
N SER A 100 -12.93 10.76 12.31
CA SER A 100 -11.59 10.33 12.74
C SER A 100 -10.68 11.56 12.75
N ARG A 101 -9.52 11.51 13.44
CA ARG A 101 -8.61 12.67 13.55
C ARG A 101 -8.07 13.06 12.18
N ASP A 102 -7.79 14.38 11.99
CA ASP A 102 -7.23 14.89 10.75
C ASP A 102 -5.83 14.28 10.48
N GLY A 103 -5.68 13.67 9.31
CA GLY A 103 -4.48 12.93 8.94
C GLY A 103 -4.31 11.56 9.62
N GLN A 104 -5.23 11.10 10.46
CA GLN A 104 -5.15 9.77 11.06
C GLN A 104 -5.23 8.69 9.99
N ILE A 105 -4.25 7.80 9.97
CA ILE A 105 -4.27 6.59 9.15
C ILE A 105 -4.96 5.48 9.95
N GLU A 106 -6.03 4.95 9.39
CA GLU A 106 -6.79 3.82 9.93
C GLU A 106 -6.56 2.60 9.04
N VAL A 107 -6.22 1.46 9.66
CA VAL A 107 -5.92 0.22 8.95
C VAL A 107 -7.18 -0.59 8.74
N GLY A 108 -7.44 -0.97 7.50
CA GLY A 108 -8.57 -1.83 7.13
C GLY A 108 -8.31 -3.31 7.38
N GLY A 109 -9.38 -4.07 7.58
CA GLY A 109 -9.29 -5.52 7.78
C GLY A 109 -8.68 -6.26 6.59
N ARG A 110 -8.75 -5.72 5.38
CA ARG A 110 -8.16 -6.31 4.17
C ARG A 110 -6.65 -6.29 4.21
N TRP A 111 -6.06 -5.18 4.65
CA TRP A 111 -4.62 -5.10 4.89
C TRP A 111 -4.17 -6.09 5.97
N ASN A 112 -4.87 -6.14 7.11
CA ASN A 112 -4.52 -7.04 8.21
C ASN A 112 -4.59 -8.52 7.81
N LYS A 113 -5.56 -8.89 6.97
CA LYS A 113 -5.74 -10.25 6.47
C LYS A 113 -4.96 -10.54 5.19
N GLN A 114 -4.33 -9.53 4.58
CA GLN A 114 -3.65 -9.62 3.30
C GLN A 114 -4.54 -10.23 2.20
N ILE A 115 -5.78 -9.78 2.10
CA ILE A 115 -6.75 -10.20 1.08
C ILE A 115 -7.03 -9.10 0.05
N LYS A 116 -7.56 -9.47 -1.09
CA LYS A 116 -7.89 -8.53 -2.17
C LYS A 116 -8.84 -7.43 -1.73
N GLY A 117 -8.69 -6.25 -2.30
CA GLY A 117 -9.58 -5.10 -2.11
C GLY A 117 -10.97 -5.28 -2.74
N ALA A 118 -11.84 -4.30 -2.50
CA ALA A 118 -13.12 -4.13 -3.20
C ALA A 118 -13.34 -2.61 -3.41
N HIS A 119 -12.40 -1.94 -4.11
CA HIS A 119 -12.38 -0.49 -4.19
C HIS A 119 -12.26 0.04 -5.63
N ALA A 120 -11.69 -0.74 -6.55
CA ALA A 120 -11.35 -0.26 -7.88
C ALA A 120 -12.46 -0.47 -8.91
N GLY A 121 -13.38 -1.43 -8.68
CA GLY A 121 -14.36 -1.86 -9.68
C GLY A 121 -13.72 -2.53 -10.89
N ASP A 122 -12.51 -3.05 -10.72
CA ASP A 122 -11.70 -3.78 -11.66
C ASP A 122 -10.96 -4.91 -10.91
N ASP A 123 -10.90 -6.10 -11.48
CA ASP A 123 -10.39 -7.29 -10.78
C ASP A 123 -8.88 -7.24 -10.57
N GLU A 124 -8.08 -6.76 -11.52
CA GLU A 124 -6.62 -6.66 -11.35
C GLU A 124 -6.27 -5.67 -10.25
N TYR A 125 -6.90 -4.49 -10.26
CA TYR A 125 -6.63 -3.47 -9.26
C TYR A 125 -7.25 -3.76 -7.89
N ASN A 126 -8.28 -4.59 -7.81
CA ASN A 126 -8.75 -5.16 -6.54
C ASN A 126 -7.83 -6.26 -6.02
N GLU A 127 -7.29 -7.10 -6.91
CA GLU A 127 -6.41 -8.21 -6.54
C GLU A 127 -5.02 -7.74 -6.12
N TYR A 128 -4.44 -6.80 -6.86
CA TYR A 128 -3.04 -6.38 -6.67
C TYR A 128 -2.87 -4.93 -6.23
N GLY A 129 -3.93 -4.18 -6.00
CA GLY A 129 -3.90 -2.78 -5.60
C GLY A 129 -4.18 -2.57 -4.11
N VAL A 130 -3.31 -1.81 -3.45
CA VAL A 130 -3.56 -1.29 -2.11
C VAL A 130 -4.47 -0.08 -2.22
N GLY A 131 -5.70 -0.17 -1.75
CA GLY A 131 -6.69 0.91 -1.78
C GLY A 131 -6.55 1.86 -0.60
N ILE A 132 -6.28 3.14 -0.86
CA ILE A 132 -6.22 4.20 0.16
C ILE A 132 -7.37 5.19 -0.07
N CYS A 133 -8.26 5.32 0.90
CA CYS A 133 -9.39 6.23 0.86
C CYS A 133 -9.20 7.43 1.81
N LEU A 134 -9.21 8.65 1.28
CA LEU A 134 -9.24 9.86 2.10
C LEU A 134 -10.70 10.28 2.37
N ILE A 135 -11.03 10.53 3.63
CA ILE A 135 -12.34 11.07 3.98
C ILE A 135 -12.49 12.47 3.42
N GLY A 136 -13.50 12.69 2.60
CA GLY A 136 -13.75 13.98 1.96
C GLY A 136 -14.43 13.85 0.59
N ASN A 137 -15.02 14.95 0.11
CA ASN A 137 -15.48 15.06 -1.27
C ASN A 137 -14.60 16.08 -2.03
N PHE A 138 -13.60 15.58 -2.75
CA PHE A 138 -12.64 16.44 -3.42
C PHE A 138 -13.10 16.92 -4.81
N GLU A 139 -14.36 16.69 -5.17
CA GLU A 139 -15.05 17.48 -6.18
C GLU A 139 -15.41 18.89 -5.65
N LYS A 140 -15.72 18.98 -4.34
CA LYS A 140 -16.19 20.21 -3.68
C LYS A 140 -15.08 20.93 -2.90
N ASN A 141 -14.27 20.20 -2.16
CA ASN A 141 -13.24 20.72 -1.25
C ASN A 141 -11.85 20.15 -1.60
N ARG A 142 -10.80 20.70 -1.00
CA ARG A 142 -9.45 20.10 -1.06
C ARG A 142 -9.23 19.19 0.15
N PRO A 143 -8.40 18.15 0.05
CA PRO A 143 -7.91 17.45 1.23
C PRO A 143 -7.14 18.40 2.14
N THR A 144 -7.10 18.10 3.43
CA THR A 144 -6.33 18.86 4.41
C THR A 144 -4.82 18.67 4.18
N ARG A 145 -4.01 19.56 4.78
CA ARG A 145 -2.56 19.40 4.74
C ARG A 145 -2.13 18.13 5.46
N SER A 146 -2.75 17.80 6.60
CA SER A 146 -2.50 16.59 7.38
C SER A 146 -2.83 15.33 6.57
N GLN A 147 -3.96 15.29 5.85
CA GLN A 147 -4.30 14.18 4.98
C GLN A 147 -3.24 13.95 3.89
N ILE A 148 -2.79 15.02 3.23
CA ILE A 148 -1.77 14.89 2.17
C ILE A 148 -0.43 14.45 2.74
N SER A 149 -0.02 14.96 3.90
CA SER A 149 1.22 14.54 4.55
C SER A 149 1.19 13.06 4.94
N SER A 150 0.08 12.62 5.55
CA SER A 150 -0.11 11.20 5.90
C SER A 150 -0.17 10.29 4.68
N LEU A 151 -0.81 10.76 3.59
CA LEU A 151 -0.85 10.03 2.33
C LEU A 151 0.56 9.84 1.72
N VAL A 152 1.36 10.90 1.65
CA VAL A 152 2.74 10.82 1.15
C VAL A 152 3.56 9.83 1.99
N TYR A 153 3.45 9.92 3.30
CA TYR A 153 4.13 9.01 4.21
C TYR A 153 3.73 7.55 3.97
N LEU A 154 2.42 7.26 3.94
CA LEU A 154 1.88 5.92 3.72
C LEU A 154 2.31 5.36 2.36
N ILE A 155 2.24 6.16 1.30
CA ILE A 155 2.69 5.74 -0.04
C ILE A 155 4.18 5.38 -0.03
N LYS A 156 5.05 6.24 0.52
CA LYS A 156 6.49 5.96 0.62
C LYS A 156 6.79 4.70 1.43
N TYR A 157 6.04 4.47 2.51
CA TYR A 157 6.13 3.22 3.26
C TYR A 157 5.76 2.00 2.41
N LEU A 158 4.59 2.03 1.75
CA LEU A 158 4.09 0.94 0.91
C LEU A 158 5.00 0.67 -0.30
N GLN A 159 5.52 1.73 -0.92
CA GLN A 159 6.48 1.59 -2.02
C GLN A 159 7.71 0.78 -1.60
N ARG A 160 8.28 1.08 -0.44
CA ARG A 160 9.44 0.33 0.09
C ARG A 160 9.03 -1.08 0.54
N ARG A 161 7.94 -1.20 1.30
CA ARG A 161 7.50 -2.47 1.89
C ARG A 161 7.07 -3.51 0.87
N CYS A 162 6.44 -3.05 -0.22
CA CYS A 162 5.85 -3.89 -1.27
C CYS A 162 6.60 -3.80 -2.61
N ASN A 163 7.69 -3.02 -2.68
CA ASN A 163 8.45 -2.77 -3.92
C ASN A 163 7.57 -2.20 -5.06
N ILE A 164 6.66 -1.26 -4.73
CA ILE A 164 5.74 -0.65 -5.70
C ILE A 164 6.41 0.59 -6.31
N PRO A 165 6.65 0.64 -7.63
CA PRO A 165 7.28 1.79 -8.26
C PRO A 165 6.33 3.00 -8.30
N LYS A 166 6.88 4.21 -8.33
CA LYS A 166 6.12 5.47 -8.36
C LYS A 166 5.07 5.52 -9.48
N ARG A 167 5.36 4.99 -10.66
CA ARG A 167 4.43 4.93 -11.79
C ARG A 167 3.16 4.10 -11.52
N ASN A 168 3.20 3.24 -10.51
CA ASN A 168 2.08 2.40 -10.09
C ASN A 168 1.27 3.01 -8.94
N VAL A 169 1.52 4.28 -8.59
CA VAL A 169 0.67 5.09 -7.72
C VAL A 169 -0.31 5.83 -8.59
N ILE A 170 -1.56 5.41 -8.59
CA ILE A 170 -2.60 5.80 -9.54
C ILE A 170 -3.87 6.30 -8.83
N MET A 171 -4.67 7.07 -9.54
CA MET A 171 -5.97 7.52 -9.06
C MET A 171 -7.07 6.55 -9.51
N HIS A 172 -8.17 6.45 -8.79
CA HIS A 172 -9.29 5.60 -9.20
C HIS A 172 -9.80 5.94 -10.61
N ARG A 173 -9.83 7.23 -10.98
CA ARG A 173 -10.23 7.67 -12.32
C ARG A 173 -9.29 7.23 -13.46
N ASP A 174 -8.09 6.78 -13.13
CA ASP A 174 -7.14 6.27 -14.13
C ASP A 174 -7.44 4.79 -14.48
N ILE A 175 -8.33 4.15 -13.69
CA ILE A 175 -8.73 2.74 -13.84
C ILE A 175 -10.13 2.63 -14.44
N LYS A 176 -11.04 3.49 -14.00
CA LYS A 176 -12.46 3.41 -14.30
C LYS A 176 -13.03 4.80 -14.58
N ASP A 177 -14.09 4.88 -15.38
CA ASP A 177 -14.85 6.12 -15.57
C ASP A 177 -15.51 6.55 -14.25
N THR A 178 -14.85 7.47 -13.55
CA THR A 178 -15.26 8.05 -12.28
C THR A 178 -14.52 9.36 -12.02
N VAL A 179 -15.14 10.27 -11.27
CA VAL A 179 -14.47 11.50 -10.83
C VAL A 179 -13.49 11.30 -9.67
N CYS A 180 -13.49 10.12 -9.06
CA CYS A 180 -12.68 9.82 -7.87
C CYS A 180 -11.16 9.86 -8.18
N PRO A 181 -10.33 10.51 -7.36
CA PRO A 181 -10.61 11.11 -6.05
C PRO A 181 -11.14 12.55 -6.08
N GLY A 182 -11.51 13.10 -7.22
CA GLY A 182 -12.07 14.43 -7.39
C GLY A 182 -11.12 15.43 -8.03
N ARG A 183 -11.69 16.44 -8.75
CA ARG A 183 -10.92 17.44 -9.53
C ARG A 183 -10.05 18.35 -8.65
N ARG A 184 -10.39 18.56 -7.36
CA ARG A 184 -9.63 19.38 -6.42
C ARG A 184 -8.57 18.59 -5.66
N PHE A 185 -8.44 17.29 -5.92
CA PHE A 185 -7.35 16.48 -5.38
C PHE A 185 -6.02 16.90 -6.02
N PRO A 186 -4.98 17.22 -5.21
CA PRO A 186 -3.74 17.81 -5.73
C PRO A 186 -2.79 16.75 -6.29
N HIS A 187 -3.21 15.98 -7.30
CA HIS A 187 -2.46 14.87 -7.89
C HIS A 187 -1.00 15.25 -8.24
N TYR A 188 -0.82 16.34 -9.02
CA TYR A 188 0.52 16.75 -9.45
C TYR A 188 1.46 17.06 -8.26
N LYS A 189 0.93 17.77 -7.23
CA LYS A 189 1.71 18.08 -6.02
C LYS A 189 2.02 16.83 -5.20
N LEU A 190 1.13 15.85 -5.17
CA LEU A 190 1.39 14.56 -4.54
C LEU A 190 2.52 13.83 -5.26
N MET A 191 2.42 13.68 -6.57
CA MET A 191 3.43 12.97 -7.36
C MET A 191 4.82 13.62 -7.28
N ALA A 192 4.89 14.95 -7.17
CA ALA A 192 6.16 15.65 -6.99
C ALA A 192 6.86 15.34 -5.64
N ARG A 193 6.12 14.83 -4.64
CA ARG A 193 6.64 14.48 -3.30
C ARG A 193 7.03 13.00 -3.15
N LEU A 194 6.71 12.15 -4.11
CA LEU A 194 7.08 10.73 -4.19
C LEU A 194 8.35 10.55 -5.04
#